data_1302c6a2ef5de0acd523052340db20c4
#
_entry.id   1302c6a2ef5de0acd523052340db20c4
#
_cell.length_a   1.000
_cell.length_b   1.000
_cell.length_c   1.000
_cell.angle_alpha   90.00
_cell.angle_beta   90.00
_cell.angle_gamma   90.00
#
_symmetry.space_group_name_H-M   'P 1'
#
loop_
_entity.id
_entity.type
_entity.pdbx_description
1 polymer ?
#
loop_
_entity_poly.entity_id
_entity_poly.type
_entity_poly.pdbx_seq_one_letter_code
_entity_poly.pdbx_strand_id
1 'polypeptide(L)'
;ITYIAPKIQRIISRLALPIQLGDTATPTILQPLINEMVRALVKMVGGTQPAPFYNLLQTDPMNHPVNQDALITFSGGVSDCFFSKLPTNPFKYGDIGILLGHAIKTSAFFKAKHIGHPTETIGATVIGAGSQTVTVSGSTIRYSSNVLPLRNVPVISLDQSKITDINPIIEDRLMIYDLPELAAIGITLQHVGTSFQAVAKQAANLASGLTNLIRMKVPLVILMEKNVA
;
A
#
# COMPACT_ATOMS: atom_id res chain seq x y z
N ILE A 1 2.44 20.17 9.84
CA ILE A 1 1.84 18.88 9.47
C ILE A 1 0.52 19.19 8.78
N THR A 2 0.46 18.94 7.48
CA THR A 2 -0.72 19.28 6.65
C THR A 2 -1.62 18.05 6.39
N TYR A 3 -1.06 16.84 6.55
CA TYR A 3 -1.77 15.59 6.34
C TYR A 3 -1.26 14.49 7.27
N ILE A 4 -2.16 13.65 7.75
CA ILE A 4 -1.87 12.42 8.51
C ILE A 4 -2.77 11.31 7.97
N ALA A 5 -2.17 10.27 7.42
CA ALA A 5 -2.91 9.13 6.91
C ALA A 5 -3.74 8.43 8.02
N PRO A 6 -4.95 7.93 7.73
CA PRO A 6 -5.86 7.37 8.75
C PRO A 6 -5.25 6.26 9.60
N LYS A 7 -4.45 5.35 9.03
CA LYS A 7 -3.75 4.30 9.79
C LYS A 7 -2.70 4.89 10.73
N ILE A 8 -2.01 5.95 10.30
CA ILE A 8 -1.03 6.68 11.12
C ILE A 8 -1.71 7.42 12.27
N GLN A 9 -2.87 8.05 12.01
CA GLN A 9 -3.68 8.68 13.06
C GLN A 9 -4.05 7.70 14.19
N ARG A 10 -4.39 6.44 13.85
CA ARG A 10 -4.65 5.38 14.85
C ARG A 10 -3.41 5.05 15.69
N ILE A 11 -2.22 5.04 15.08
CA ILE A 11 -0.96 4.81 15.82
C ILE A 11 -0.69 5.98 16.77
N ILE A 12 -0.79 7.20 16.28
CA ILE A 12 -0.62 8.44 17.06
C ILE A 12 -1.54 8.40 18.30
N SER A 13 -2.82 8.09 18.10
CA SER A 13 -3.80 8.01 19.18
C SER A 13 -3.46 6.90 20.20
N ARG A 14 -3.08 5.70 19.74
CA ARG A 14 -2.74 4.59 20.61
C ARG A 14 -1.45 4.81 21.41
N LEU A 15 -0.51 5.54 20.86
CA LEU A 15 0.75 5.91 21.53
C LEU A 15 0.62 7.22 22.31
N ALA A 16 -0.55 7.86 22.31
CA ALA A 16 -0.79 9.17 22.94
C ALA A 16 0.27 10.21 22.51
N LEU A 17 0.68 10.21 21.24
CA LEU A 17 1.68 11.15 20.75
C LEU A 17 1.07 12.54 20.59
N PRO A 18 1.80 13.62 20.96
CA PRO A 18 1.36 14.99 20.80
C PRO A 18 1.56 15.45 19.34
N ILE A 19 0.83 14.83 18.41
CA ILE A 19 0.93 15.09 16.96
C ILE A 19 -0.47 15.40 16.44
N GLN A 20 -0.67 16.59 15.89
CA GLN A 20 -1.93 17.04 15.32
C GLN A 20 -1.71 17.74 13.97
N LEU A 21 -2.79 17.84 13.19
CA LEU A 21 -2.79 18.70 11.99
C LEU A 21 -2.56 20.15 12.39
N GLY A 22 -1.72 20.85 11.65
CA GLY A 22 -1.29 22.22 11.95
C GLY A 22 0.00 22.33 12.74
N ASP A 23 0.45 21.27 13.43
CA ASP A 23 1.68 21.30 14.20
C ASP A 23 2.92 21.47 13.32
N THR A 24 3.97 22.05 13.91
CA THR A 24 5.30 22.07 13.31
C THR A 24 5.97 20.71 13.52
N ALA A 25 6.30 20.03 12.42
CA ALA A 25 7.01 18.76 12.47
C ALA A 25 8.46 18.94 12.96
N THR A 26 8.87 18.16 13.95
CA THR A 26 10.27 18.04 14.36
C THR A 26 10.70 16.57 14.40
N PRO A 27 11.99 16.26 14.17
CA PRO A 27 12.47 14.88 14.26
C PRO A 27 12.15 14.23 15.61
N THR A 28 12.27 14.97 16.70
CA THR A 28 12.04 14.48 18.07
C THR A 28 10.59 14.04 18.29
N ILE A 29 9.63 14.86 17.84
CA ILE A 29 8.19 14.56 17.99
C ILE A 29 7.80 13.34 17.15
N LEU A 30 8.40 13.18 15.96
CA LEU A 30 8.09 12.10 15.04
C LEU A 30 8.86 10.79 15.32
N GLN A 31 9.93 10.83 16.11
CA GLN A 31 10.79 9.67 16.35
C GLN A 31 10.03 8.43 16.89
N PRO A 32 9.09 8.53 17.84
CA PRO A 32 8.34 7.37 18.31
C PRO A 32 7.51 6.72 17.20
N LEU A 33 6.86 7.51 16.34
CA LEU A 33 6.10 7.03 15.20
C LEU A 33 7.02 6.32 14.20
N ILE A 34 8.15 6.93 13.85
CA ILE A 34 9.14 6.37 12.92
C ILE A 34 9.69 5.05 13.45
N ASN A 35 9.94 4.94 14.75
CA ASN A 35 10.39 3.70 15.38
C ASN A 35 9.36 2.56 15.19
N GLU A 36 8.07 2.84 15.33
CA GLU A 36 7.02 1.83 15.09
C GLU A 36 6.97 1.41 13.62
N MET A 37 7.16 2.33 12.69
CA MET A 37 7.24 2.00 11.26
C MET A 37 8.45 1.11 10.96
N VAL A 38 9.62 1.40 11.55
CA VAL A 38 10.81 0.55 11.43
C VAL A 38 10.57 -0.83 12.03
N ARG A 39 9.92 -0.94 13.20
CA ARG A 39 9.56 -2.23 13.81
C ARG A 39 8.65 -3.07 12.91
N ALA A 40 7.68 -2.43 12.27
CA ALA A 40 6.81 -3.10 11.30
C ALA A 40 7.61 -3.64 10.10
N LEU A 41 8.54 -2.87 9.55
CA LEU A 41 9.43 -3.31 8.48
C LEU A 41 10.35 -4.47 8.92
N VAL A 42 10.91 -4.38 10.13
CA VAL A 42 11.71 -5.48 10.71
C VAL A 42 10.87 -6.75 10.81
N LYS A 43 9.63 -6.65 11.30
CA LYS A 43 8.72 -7.79 11.39
C LYS A 43 8.39 -8.37 10.02
N MET A 44 8.19 -7.52 9.02
CA MET A 44 7.90 -7.93 7.64
C MET A 44 9.01 -8.78 7.04
N VAL A 45 10.27 -8.50 7.35
CA VAL A 45 11.43 -9.25 6.86
C VAL A 45 11.94 -10.30 7.86
N GLY A 46 11.05 -10.80 8.70
CA GLY A 46 11.32 -11.95 9.58
C GLY A 46 11.98 -11.63 10.92
N GLY A 47 12.02 -10.37 11.33
CA GLY A 47 12.49 -10.00 12.68
C GLY A 47 11.52 -10.47 13.76
N THR A 48 12.07 -10.84 14.92
CA THR A 48 11.30 -11.40 16.05
C THR A 48 10.89 -10.36 17.08
N GLN A 49 11.34 -9.12 16.94
CA GLN A 49 10.99 -8.04 17.86
C GLN A 49 9.48 -7.72 17.83
N PRO A 50 8.90 -7.31 18.97
CA PRO A 50 7.50 -6.89 19.02
C PRO A 50 7.24 -5.73 18.06
N ALA A 51 6.20 -5.86 17.24
CA ALA A 51 5.73 -4.84 16.30
C ALA A 51 4.20 -4.71 16.41
N PRO A 52 3.70 -4.02 17.45
CA PRO A 52 2.27 -4.01 17.80
C PRO A 52 1.38 -3.41 16.71
N PHE A 53 1.94 -2.58 15.83
CA PHE A 53 1.22 -1.94 14.73
C PHE A 53 1.45 -2.61 13.37
N TYR A 54 2.13 -3.76 13.32
CA TYR A 54 2.45 -4.45 12.08
C TYR A 54 1.20 -4.74 11.23
N ASN A 55 0.18 -5.38 11.83
CA ASN A 55 -1.05 -5.72 11.13
C ASN A 55 -1.85 -4.48 10.66
N LEU A 56 -1.71 -3.36 11.36
CA LEU A 56 -2.35 -2.10 10.97
C LEU A 56 -1.65 -1.47 9.75
N LEU A 57 -0.33 -1.58 9.67
CA LEU A 57 0.47 -0.94 8.63
C LEU A 57 0.55 -1.73 7.33
N GLN A 58 0.44 -3.07 7.39
CA GLN A 58 0.49 -3.88 6.17
C GLN A 58 -0.76 -3.69 5.32
N THR A 59 -0.60 -3.78 4.01
CA THR A 59 -1.69 -3.75 3.03
C THR A 59 -2.29 -5.13 2.79
N ASP A 60 -1.41 -6.12 2.66
CA ASP A 60 -1.75 -7.52 2.46
C ASP A 60 -1.04 -8.42 3.45
N PRO A 61 -1.73 -9.42 4.03
CA PRO A 61 -1.08 -10.39 4.91
C PRO A 61 0.03 -11.14 4.17
N MET A 62 1.22 -11.15 4.75
CA MET A 62 2.34 -11.91 4.22
C MET A 62 2.22 -13.35 4.70
N ASN A 63 1.86 -14.27 3.78
CA ASN A 63 1.61 -15.68 4.10
C ASN A 63 2.81 -16.59 3.80
N HIS A 64 3.95 -16.02 3.41
CA HIS A 64 5.14 -16.80 3.07
C HIS A 64 6.23 -16.63 4.13
N PRO A 65 6.93 -17.72 4.49
CA PRO A 65 8.08 -17.62 5.38
C PRO A 65 9.17 -16.76 4.74
N VAL A 66 9.75 -15.88 5.53
CA VAL A 66 10.86 -15.04 5.09
C VAL A 66 12.16 -15.82 5.27
N ASN A 67 12.92 -15.95 4.19
CA ASN A 67 14.28 -16.47 4.28
C ASN A 67 15.17 -15.42 4.98
N GLN A 68 15.78 -15.79 6.11
CA GLN A 68 16.59 -14.89 6.92
C GLN A 68 17.89 -14.45 6.21
N ASP A 69 18.37 -15.23 5.25
CA ASP A 69 19.57 -14.96 4.47
C ASP A 69 19.29 -14.29 3.12
N ALA A 70 18.02 -13.93 2.88
CA ALA A 70 17.64 -13.27 1.64
C ALA A 70 18.27 -11.89 1.53
N LEU A 71 18.65 -11.53 0.30
CA LEU A 71 19.03 -10.18 -0.05
C LEU A 71 17.80 -9.26 0.08
N ILE A 72 17.93 -8.19 0.85
CA ILE A 72 16.87 -7.18 1.00
C ILE A 72 17.19 -6.03 0.05
N THR A 73 16.20 -5.61 -0.73
CA THR A 73 16.27 -4.40 -1.53
C THR A 73 15.14 -3.46 -1.15
N PHE A 74 15.36 -2.17 -1.26
CA PHE A 74 14.34 -1.14 -1.05
C PHE A 74 14.07 -0.44 -2.39
N SER A 75 12.79 -0.16 -2.67
CA SER A 75 12.37 0.67 -3.80
C SER A 75 11.51 1.83 -3.33
N GLY A 76 11.25 2.80 -4.22
CA GLY A 76 10.50 4.01 -3.90
C GLY A 76 11.35 5.12 -3.29
N GLY A 77 10.74 6.28 -3.01
CA GLY A 77 11.44 7.49 -2.54
C GLY A 77 12.17 7.33 -1.20
N VAL A 78 11.67 6.48 -0.29
CA VAL A 78 12.35 6.17 0.99
C VAL A 78 13.65 5.41 0.76
N SER A 79 13.74 4.61 -0.32
CA SER A 79 14.99 3.94 -0.71
C SER A 79 16.11 4.94 -1.00
N ASP A 80 15.82 6.00 -1.74
CA ASP A 80 16.81 7.06 -1.98
C ASP A 80 17.29 7.69 -0.68
N CYS A 81 16.36 7.89 0.27
CA CYS A 81 16.71 8.42 1.59
C CYS A 81 17.56 7.45 2.42
N PHE A 82 17.35 6.14 2.28
CA PHE A 82 18.17 5.11 2.92
C PHE A 82 19.62 5.13 2.42
N PHE A 83 19.83 5.23 1.12
CA PHE A 83 21.18 5.22 0.54
C PHE A 83 21.91 6.57 0.66
N SER A 84 21.18 7.65 0.83
CA SER A 84 21.73 9.01 0.93
C SER A 84 22.26 9.34 2.33
N LYS A 85 22.98 10.46 2.42
CA LYS A 85 23.31 11.08 3.71
C LYS A 85 22.11 11.88 4.22
N LEU A 86 21.95 11.94 5.56
CA LEU A 86 20.93 12.78 6.17
C LEU A 86 21.18 14.25 5.81
N PRO A 87 20.25 14.93 5.14
CA PRO A 87 20.41 16.34 4.79
C PRO A 87 20.20 17.25 6.01
N THR A 88 20.68 18.48 5.94
CA THR A 88 20.47 19.50 6.98
C THR A 88 18.99 19.76 7.26
N ASN A 89 18.15 19.77 6.21
CA ASN A 89 16.70 19.83 6.35
C ASN A 89 16.08 18.45 6.10
N PRO A 90 15.67 17.73 7.17
CA PRO A 90 15.05 16.40 7.03
C PRO A 90 13.63 16.43 6.47
N PHE A 91 13.03 17.59 6.28
CA PHE A 91 11.68 17.79 5.73
C PHE A 91 11.68 18.46 4.35
N LYS A 92 12.79 18.44 3.63
CA LYS A 92 12.91 19.14 2.34
C LYS A 92 11.91 18.66 1.27
N TYR A 93 11.37 17.45 1.41
CA TYR A 93 10.34 16.90 0.51
C TYR A 93 8.92 17.07 1.04
N GLY A 94 8.75 17.69 2.20
CA GLY A 94 7.43 17.89 2.82
C GLY A 94 6.85 16.66 3.50
N ASP A 95 7.64 15.60 3.69
CA ASP A 95 7.22 14.33 4.30
C ASP A 95 8.24 13.78 5.30
N ILE A 96 7.96 12.59 5.86
CA ILE A 96 8.83 11.89 6.82
C ILE A 96 9.82 10.91 6.16
N GLY A 97 9.83 10.82 4.84
CA GLY A 97 10.60 9.80 4.10
C GLY A 97 12.09 9.81 4.41
N ILE A 98 12.69 11.01 4.55
CA ILE A 98 14.11 11.16 4.91
C ILE A 98 14.39 10.60 6.31
N LEU A 99 13.55 10.93 7.28
CA LEU A 99 13.70 10.44 8.66
C LEU A 99 13.50 8.92 8.72
N LEU A 100 12.52 8.40 8.00
CA LEU A 100 12.27 6.96 7.93
C LEU A 100 13.44 6.21 7.27
N GLY A 101 13.89 6.66 6.10
CA GLY A 101 15.06 6.06 5.42
C GLY A 101 16.31 6.04 6.29
N HIS A 102 16.57 7.14 7.00
CA HIS A 102 17.69 7.21 7.93
C HIS A 102 17.50 6.27 9.14
N ALA A 103 16.29 6.19 9.70
CA ALA A 103 15.99 5.28 10.81
C ALA A 103 16.14 3.80 10.41
N ILE A 104 15.71 3.42 9.21
CA ILE A 104 15.96 2.07 8.66
C ILE A 104 17.46 1.82 8.56
N LYS A 105 18.21 2.73 7.94
CA LYS A 105 19.68 2.63 7.76
C LYS A 105 20.45 2.49 9.07
N THR A 106 20.02 3.18 10.11
CA THR A 106 20.67 3.18 11.43
C THR A 106 20.19 2.07 12.34
N SER A 107 19.10 1.38 12.01
CA SER A 107 18.58 0.25 12.76
C SER A 107 19.60 -0.89 12.86
N ALA A 108 19.81 -1.42 14.06
CA ALA A 108 20.72 -2.54 14.30
C ALA A 108 20.34 -3.78 13.45
N PHE A 109 19.03 -4.02 13.26
CA PHE A 109 18.56 -5.14 12.45
C PHE A 109 19.00 -5.01 11.00
N PHE A 110 18.74 -3.88 10.35
CA PHE A 110 19.06 -3.70 8.93
C PHE A 110 20.57 -3.55 8.70
N LYS A 111 21.35 -3.03 9.66
CA LYS A 111 22.82 -3.03 9.60
C LYS A 111 23.43 -4.44 9.56
N ALA A 112 22.76 -5.41 10.14
CA ALA A 112 23.20 -6.81 10.17
C ALA A 112 22.72 -7.63 8.96
N LYS A 113 22.00 -7.02 8.01
CA LYS A 113 21.44 -7.70 6.84
C LYS A 113 22.20 -7.34 5.56
N HIS A 114 22.13 -8.23 4.58
CA HIS A 114 22.60 -7.96 3.22
C HIS A 114 21.60 -7.06 2.49
N ILE A 115 21.97 -5.80 2.29
CA ILE A 115 21.16 -4.81 1.60
C ILE A 115 21.72 -4.61 0.20
N GLY A 116 20.93 -4.96 -0.82
CA GLY A 116 21.25 -4.72 -2.22
C GLY A 116 20.88 -3.31 -2.64
N HIS A 117 21.74 -2.68 -3.44
CA HIS A 117 21.43 -1.39 -4.06
C HIS A 117 20.64 -1.65 -5.36
N PRO A 118 19.36 -1.28 -5.47
CA PRO A 118 18.62 -1.47 -6.70
C PRO A 118 19.13 -0.49 -7.77
N THR A 119 18.99 -0.86 -9.03
CA THR A 119 19.29 0.04 -10.16
C THR A 119 18.28 1.19 -10.24
N GLU A 120 17.06 0.92 -9.81
CA GLU A 120 15.95 1.88 -9.79
C GLU A 120 15.31 1.95 -8.42
N THR A 121 15.04 3.14 -7.96
CA THR A 121 14.41 3.41 -6.65
C THR A 121 13.07 4.11 -6.82
N ILE A 122 13.04 5.42 -6.93
CA ILE A 122 11.82 6.21 -7.07
C ILE A 122 11.08 5.93 -8.39
N GLY A 123 11.83 5.60 -9.45
CA GLY A 123 11.29 5.25 -10.78
C GLY A 123 10.74 3.83 -10.89
N ALA A 124 10.99 2.93 -9.92
CA ALA A 124 10.67 1.51 -10.02
C ALA A 124 9.20 1.23 -10.32
N THR A 125 8.27 1.97 -9.68
CA THR A 125 6.83 1.83 -9.92
C THR A 125 6.44 2.22 -11.34
N VAL A 126 6.99 3.32 -11.86
CA VAL A 126 6.70 3.81 -13.21
C VAL A 126 7.28 2.87 -14.26
N ILE A 127 8.49 2.39 -14.06
CA ILE A 127 9.14 1.42 -14.94
C ILE A 127 8.39 0.10 -14.92
N GLY A 128 8.04 -0.41 -13.74
CA GLY A 128 7.23 -1.62 -13.60
C GLY A 128 5.88 -1.53 -14.29
N ALA A 129 5.17 -0.42 -14.14
CA ALA A 129 3.91 -0.17 -14.83
C ALA A 129 4.10 -0.03 -16.34
N GLY A 130 5.18 0.60 -16.79
CA GLY A 130 5.49 0.79 -18.23
C GLY A 130 6.01 -0.47 -18.94
N SER A 131 6.59 -1.42 -18.18
CA SER A 131 7.09 -2.69 -18.75
C SER A 131 6.00 -3.76 -18.88
N GLN A 132 4.85 -3.59 -18.25
CA GLN A 132 3.71 -4.49 -18.37
C GLN A 132 2.90 -4.14 -19.63
N THR A 133 3.03 -4.93 -20.67
CA THR A 133 2.13 -4.89 -21.82
C THR A 133 0.89 -5.72 -21.53
N VAL A 134 -0.25 -5.05 -21.39
CA VAL A 134 -1.54 -5.75 -21.29
C VAL A 134 -2.06 -5.98 -22.70
N THR A 135 -2.10 -7.23 -23.13
CA THR A 135 -2.79 -7.62 -24.36
C THR A 135 -4.28 -7.77 -24.03
N VAL A 136 -5.08 -6.82 -24.46
CA VAL A 136 -6.55 -6.92 -24.34
C VAL A 136 -7.06 -7.68 -25.56
N SER A 137 -7.46 -8.91 -25.38
CA SER A 137 -8.13 -9.72 -26.40
C SER A 137 -9.55 -10.05 -25.93
N GLY A 138 -10.55 -9.53 -26.60
CA GLY A 138 -11.95 -9.82 -26.31
C GLY A 138 -12.87 -9.24 -27.38
N SER A 139 -13.96 -9.93 -27.68
CA SER A 139 -14.95 -9.51 -28.67
C SER A 139 -15.87 -8.37 -28.19
N THR A 140 -15.85 -8.05 -26.91
CA THR A 140 -16.68 -7.00 -26.34
C THR A 140 -15.91 -6.21 -25.29
N ILE A 141 -15.52 -4.98 -25.63
CA ILE A 141 -14.89 -4.03 -24.72
C ILE A 141 -15.92 -2.95 -24.41
N ARG A 142 -16.19 -2.73 -23.12
CA ARG A 142 -17.05 -1.64 -22.66
C ARG A 142 -16.33 -0.82 -21.61
N TYR A 143 -16.30 0.49 -21.78
CA TYR A 143 -15.78 1.45 -20.80
C TYR A 143 -16.58 2.76 -20.89
N SER A 144 -16.60 3.51 -19.84
CA SER A 144 -17.22 4.84 -19.83
C SER A 144 -16.37 5.82 -20.61
N SER A 145 -16.99 6.70 -21.38
CA SER A 145 -16.28 7.76 -22.10
C SER A 145 -15.47 8.62 -21.14
N ASN A 146 -14.26 9.02 -21.56
CA ASN A 146 -13.34 9.89 -20.81
C ASN A 146 -12.70 9.27 -19.55
N VAL A 147 -12.73 7.96 -19.39
CA VAL A 147 -12.05 7.28 -18.26
C VAL A 147 -10.60 6.90 -18.59
N LEU A 148 -10.29 6.66 -19.85
CA LEU A 148 -8.96 6.24 -20.31
C LEU A 148 -8.11 7.41 -20.83
N PRO A 149 -6.78 7.40 -20.65
CA PRO A 149 -5.99 6.35 -20.01
C PRO A 149 -5.98 6.46 -18.47
N LEU A 150 -6.04 5.33 -17.76
CA LEU A 150 -5.83 5.26 -16.32
C LEU A 150 -4.34 5.05 -16.02
N ARG A 151 -3.81 5.78 -15.04
CA ARG A 151 -2.41 5.68 -14.60
C ARG A 151 -2.35 5.55 -13.09
N ASN A 152 -1.32 4.83 -12.59
CA ASN A 152 -1.06 4.66 -11.15
C ASN A 152 -2.28 4.17 -10.36
N VAL A 153 -3.02 3.20 -10.94
CA VAL A 153 -4.21 2.63 -10.30
C VAL A 153 -3.78 1.74 -9.12
N PRO A 154 -4.10 2.10 -7.88
CA PRO A 154 -3.86 1.21 -6.75
C PRO A 154 -4.75 -0.02 -6.86
N VAL A 155 -4.21 -1.20 -6.51
CA VAL A 155 -4.93 -2.46 -6.65
C VAL A 155 -5.13 -3.11 -5.28
N ILE A 156 -6.38 -3.46 -4.98
CA ILE A 156 -6.78 -4.23 -3.80
C ILE A 156 -7.02 -5.68 -4.23
N SER A 157 -6.33 -6.64 -3.62
CA SER A 157 -6.52 -8.05 -3.88
C SER A 157 -7.53 -8.66 -2.90
N LEU A 158 -8.53 -9.37 -3.42
CA LEU A 158 -9.56 -10.05 -2.66
C LEU A 158 -9.55 -11.55 -2.98
N ASP A 159 -9.28 -12.37 -1.95
CA ASP A 159 -9.40 -13.83 -2.02
C ASP A 159 -10.83 -14.25 -1.63
N GLN A 160 -11.66 -14.52 -2.62
CA GLN A 160 -13.07 -14.89 -2.45
C GLN A 160 -13.29 -16.19 -1.66
N SER A 161 -12.29 -17.06 -1.58
CA SER A 161 -12.41 -18.33 -0.83
C SER A 161 -12.47 -18.12 0.69
N LYS A 162 -12.02 -16.97 1.17
CA LYS A 162 -11.85 -16.67 2.61
C LYS A 162 -12.77 -15.57 3.12
N ILE A 163 -13.57 -14.95 2.25
CA ILE A 163 -14.29 -13.73 2.57
C ILE A 163 -15.79 -13.93 2.39
N THR A 164 -16.54 -13.84 3.47
CA THR A 164 -18.01 -13.82 3.47
C THR A 164 -18.58 -12.41 3.34
N ASP A 165 -17.86 -11.40 3.86
CA ASP A 165 -18.19 -9.98 3.74
C ASP A 165 -16.95 -9.20 3.32
N ILE A 166 -17.03 -8.55 2.16
CA ILE A 166 -15.93 -7.78 1.58
C ILE A 166 -15.87 -6.32 2.06
N ASN A 167 -16.96 -5.80 2.63
CA ASN A 167 -17.07 -4.40 3.02
C ASN A 167 -16.00 -3.96 4.01
N PRO A 168 -15.82 -4.64 5.17
CA PRO A 168 -14.86 -4.20 6.17
C PRO A 168 -13.42 -4.30 5.65
N ILE A 169 -13.15 -5.25 4.75
CA ILE A 169 -11.82 -5.43 4.16
C ILE A 169 -11.50 -4.30 3.20
N ILE A 170 -12.46 -3.96 2.34
CA ILE A 170 -12.30 -2.85 1.39
C ILE A 170 -12.14 -1.54 2.15
N GLU A 171 -12.97 -1.27 3.15
CA GLU A 171 -12.88 -0.05 3.96
C GLU A 171 -11.53 0.08 4.67
N ASP A 172 -11.02 -0.99 5.28
CA ASP A 172 -9.70 -0.97 5.92
C ASP A 172 -8.57 -0.68 4.92
N ARG A 173 -8.63 -1.29 3.74
CA ARG A 173 -7.61 -1.09 2.71
C ARG A 173 -7.70 0.28 2.05
N LEU A 174 -8.89 0.82 1.86
CA LEU A 174 -9.09 2.16 1.33
C LEU A 174 -8.56 3.27 2.26
N MET A 175 -8.44 3.00 3.56
CA MET A 175 -7.83 3.97 4.49
C MET A 175 -6.35 4.29 4.20
N ILE A 176 -5.71 3.54 3.31
CA ILE A 176 -4.32 3.80 2.90
C ILE A 176 -4.25 4.93 1.88
N TYR A 177 -5.35 5.11 1.12
CA TYR A 177 -5.40 6.03 -0.01
C TYR A 177 -6.20 7.28 0.35
N ASP A 178 -5.81 8.40 -0.22
CA ASP A 178 -6.62 9.62 -0.20
C ASP A 178 -7.69 9.50 -1.29
N LEU A 179 -8.89 9.06 -0.90
CA LEU A 179 -9.97 8.75 -1.84
C LEU A 179 -10.35 9.91 -2.77
N PRO A 180 -10.39 11.18 -2.32
CA PRO A 180 -10.68 12.31 -3.20
C PRO A 180 -9.68 12.54 -4.32
N GLU A 181 -8.43 12.09 -4.13
CA GLU A 181 -7.32 12.25 -5.08
C GLU A 181 -7.15 11.06 -6.02
N LEU A 182 -7.91 9.97 -5.81
CA LEU A 182 -7.77 8.75 -6.62
C LEU A 182 -8.38 8.90 -8.01
N ALA A 183 -7.55 8.74 -9.04
CA ALA A 183 -7.99 8.69 -10.42
C ALA A 183 -8.81 7.44 -10.76
N ALA A 184 -8.53 6.32 -10.11
CA ALA A 184 -9.22 5.04 -10.24
C ALA A 184 -8.78 4.06 -9.13
N ILE A 185 -9.51 2.96 -8.97
CA ILE A 185 -9.11 1.84 -8.09
C ILE A 185 -9.24 0.51 -8.82
N GLY A 186 -8.24 -0.36 -8.66
CA GLY A 186 -8.23 -1.73 -9.15
C GLY A 186 -8.62 -2.72 -8.06
N ILE A 187 -9.40 -3.73 -8.41
CA ILE A 187 -9.75 -4.83 -7.51
C ILE A 187 -9.46 -6.14 -8.24
N THR A 188 -8.57 -6.96 -7.68
CA THR A 188 -8.34 -8.31 -8.18
C THR A 188 -9.20 -9.30 -7.42
N LEU A 189 -9.85 -10.18 -8.17
CA LEU A 189 -10.68 -11.26 -7.64
C LEU A 189 -10.02 -12.60 -7.92
N GLN A 190 -9.64 -13.31 -6.85
CA GLN A 190 -9.10 -14.66 -6.92
C GLN A 190 -10.18 -15.68 -6.57
N HIS A 191 -10.05 -16.91 -7.10
CA HIS A 191 -10.96 -18.03 -6.86
C HIS A 191 -12.43 -17.76 -7.24
N VAL A 192 -12.62 -17.07 -8.36
CA VAL A 192 -13.94 -16.75 -8.89
C VAL A 192 -14.60 -18.01 -9.47
N GLY A 193 -15.82 -18.31 -9.03
CA GLY A 193 -16.64 -19.34 -9.63
C GLY A 193 -17.08 -18.96 -11.06
N THR A 194 -17.09 -19.92 -11.99
CA THR A 194 -17.39 -19.67 -13.41
C THR A 194 -18.86 -19.89 -13.79
N SER A 195 -19.69 -20.37 -12.86
CA SER A 195 -21.14 -20.49 -13.13
C SER A 195 -21.83 -19.13 -13.09
N PHE A 196 -22.86 -18.94 -13.90
CA PHE A 196 -23.65 -17.71 -13.91
C PHE A 196 -24.12 -17.29 -12.50
N GLN A 197 -24.59 -18.26 -11.70
CA GLN A 197 -25.03 -17.98 -10.33
C GLN A 197 -23.88 -17.49 -9.44
N ALA A 198 -22.69 -18.08 -9.59
CA ALA A 198 -21.52 -17.65 -8.82
C ALA A 198 -21.10 -16.22 -9.22
N VAL A 199 -21.05 -15.93 -10.52
CA VAL A 199 -20.71 -14.60 -11.05
C VAL A 199 -21.73 -13.56 -10.61
N ALA A 200 -23.03 -13.87 -10.72
CA ALA A 200 -24.10 -12.98 -10.30
C ALA A 200 -24.04 -12.67 -8.79
N LYS A 201 -23.79 -13.67 -7.94
CA LYS A 201 -23.59 -13.51 -6.51
C LYS A 201 -22.39 -12.62 -6.20
N GLN A 202 -21.27 -12.83 -6.90
CA GLN A 202 -20.08 -12.00 -6.73
C GLN A 202 -20.29 -10.56 -7.15
N ALA A 203 -20.97 -10.34 -8.28
CA ALA A 203 -21.31 -8.99 -8.72
C ALA A 203 -22.17 -8.27 -7.69
N ALA A 204 -23.14 -8.95 -7.08
CA ALA A 204 -23.97 -8.38 -6.01
C ALA A 204 -23.13 -8.05 -4.76
N ASN A 205 -22.23 -8.92 -4.34
CA ASN A 205 -21.34 -8.70 -3.20
C ASN A 205 -20.39 -7.50 -3.44
N LEU A 206 -19.82 -7.42 -4.64
CA LEU A 206 -18.99 -6.28 -5.04
C LEU A 206 -19.78 -4.98 -5.04
N ALA A 207 -20.96 -4.98 -5.63
CA ALA A 207 -21.81 -3.79 -5.70
C ALA A 207 -22.17 -3.27 -4.30
N SER A 208 -22.46 -4.16 -3.35
CA SER A 208 -22.73 -3.78 -1.97
C SER A 208 -21.46 -3.28 -1.24
N GLY A 209 -20.32 -3.96 -1.43
CA GLY A 209 -19.06 -3.61 -0.78
C GLY A 209 -18.39 -2.35 -1.33
N LEU A 210 -18.72 -1.96 -2.55
CA LEU A 210 -18.15 -0.80 -3.23
C LEU A 210 -19.08 0.40 -3.26
N THR A 211 -20.19 0.37 -2.50
CA THR A 211 -21.21 1.40 -2.51
C THR A 211 -20.65 2.82 -2.33
N ASN A 212 -19.68 3.00 -1.44
CA ASN A 212 -19.04 4.28 -1.19
C ASN A 212 -18.24 4.77 -2.41
N LEU A 213 -17.44 3.91 -3.03
CA LEU A 213 -16.67 4.26 -4.24
C LEU A 213 -17.57 4.55 -5.43
N ILE A 214 -18.64 3.76 -5.60
CA ILE A 214 -19.64 3.98 -6.66
C ILE A 214 -20.32 5.34 -6.48
N ARG A 215 -20.68 5.69 -5.24
CA ARG A 215 -21.31 7.00 -4.93
C ARG A 215 -20.35 8.16 -5.19
N MET A 216 -19.06 7.99 -4.90
CA MET A 216 -18.01 8.96 -5.17
C MET A 216 -17.64 9.04 -6.67
N LYS A 217 -18.19 8.15 -7.51
CA LYS A 217 -17.89 8.03 -8.95
C LYS A 217 -16.42 7.78 -9.25
N VAL A 218 -15.71 7.11 -8.35
CA VAL A 218 -14.34 6.68 -8.59
C VAL A 218 -14.36 5.54 -9.63
N PRO A 219 -13.63 5.65 -10.75
CA PRO A 219 -13.53 4.59 -11.74
C PRO A 219 -13.00 3.29 -11.13
N LEU A 220 -13.68 2.17 -11.40
CA LEU A 220 -13.34 0.86 -10.89
C LEU A 220 -12.79 -0.03 -12.00
N VAL A 221 -11.65 -0.67 -11.75
CA VAL A 221 -11.04 -1.67 -12.63
C VAL A 221 -11.15 -3.03 -11.94
N ILE A 222 -11.93 -3.94 -12.49
CA ILE A 222 -12.06 -5.29 -11.97
C ILE A 222 -11.17 -6.23 -12.77
N LEU A 223 -10.25 -6.91 -12.08
CA LEU A 223 -9.31 -7.88 -12.63
C LEU A 223 -9.71 -9.27 -12.13
N MET A 224 -9.92 -10.20 -13.04
CA MET A 224 -10.31 -11.57 -12.72
C MET A 224 -9.27 -12.56 -13.23
N GLU A 225 -9.02 -13.59 -12.45
CA GLU A 225 -8.07 -14.64 -12.78
C GLU A 225 -8.54 -15.49 -13.99
N LYS A 226 -9.86 -15.59 -14.19
CA LYS A 226 -10.47 -16.36 -15.26
C LYS A 226 -11.43 -15.51 -16.08
N ASN A 227 -11.56 -15.86 -17.35
CA ASN A 227 -12.62 -15.29 -18.18
C ASN A 227 -13.98 -15.83 -17.71
N VAL A 228 -14.83 -14.93 -17.22
CA VAL A 228 -16.18 -15.23 -16.70
C VAL A 228 -17.25 -14.45 -17.44
N ALA A 229 -16.90 -13.79 -18.56
CA ALA A 229 -17.82 -13.04 -19.41
C ALA A 229 -18.57 -13.96 -20.39
#